data_86eab9391cbb21e7dd4d11704bd217b8
#
_entry.id   86eab9391cbb21e7dd4d11704bd217b8
#
_cell.length_a   1.000
_cell.length_b   1.000
_cell.length_c   1.000
_cell.angle_alpha   90.00
_cell.angle_beta   90.00
_cell.angle_gamma   90.00
#
_symmetry.space_group_name_H-M   'P 1'
#
loop_
_entity.id
_entity.type
_entity.pdbx_description
1 polymer ?
#
loop_
_entity_poly.entity_id
_entity_poly.type
_entity_poly.pdbx_seq_one_letter_code
_entity_poly.pdbx_strand_id
1 'polypeptide(L)'
;MILKQTFEQVIEECRVRIATDDTGIPRERPIPLNSIESHAVVISGIRRCGKSTLLAQLYRKLDESALFINFEHPLLLDFTVSDYGRLDNVIAQHGAKWLLLDEIQILPQWEVYVRQKLDQHYKIVITGSNASLLSRELGTHLTGRHIPMELFPFSYNEFLKLKSLTESPETFRSYLFSGGFPEYLKTGDTRQLAALFQDILYRDIIVRYGIKEVASLQRLATFLMQNVGNKFSAPNIKQAISVNATNTILNWCKYLENSYLFSFVEKHSYSVRSQMISPKKVYAADTGLAYALSTHAMTDEGHLLENLVYIALRNHHSQILYFDGDGECDFVILENGIPIQLFQVCSELNPDNLQREVDGLEEAMRAFSIPYGKIITENQDDTFHSEAGTIDVVPFWKWKI
;
A
#
# COMPACT_ATOMS: atom_id res chain seq x y z
N MET A 1 7.56 -26.61 -20.25
CA MET A 1 6.90 -26.26 -21.53
C MET A 1 5.41 -26.44 -21.38
N ILE A 2 4.64 -25.35 -21.50
CA ILE A 2 3.19 -25.33 -21.30
C ILE A 2 2.48 -25.53 -22.65
N LEU A 3 1.49 -26.42 -22.69
CA LEU A 3 0.72 -26.68 -23.89
C LEU A 3 -0.32 -25.58 -24.13
N LYS A 4 -0.71 -25.39 -25.42
CA LYS A 4 -1.77 -24.45 -25.78
C LYS A 4 -3.08 -24.72 -25.05
N GLN A 5 -3.49 -26.00 -24.98
CA GLN A 5 -4.70 -26.43 -24.25
C GLN A 5 -4.67 -26.06 -22.76
N THR A 6 -3.49 -26.04 -22.13
CA THR A 6 -3.34 -25.63 -20.74
C THR A 6 -3.65 -24.15 -20.56
N PHE A 7 -3.20 -23.28 -21.48
CA PHE A 7 -3.57 -21.87 -21.46
C PHE A 7 -5.07 -21.67 -21.65
N GLU A 8 -5.67 -22.37 -22.61
CA GLU A 8 -7.13 -22.32 -22.86
C GLU A 8 -7.92 -22.78 -21.62
N GLN A 9 -7.47 -23.84 -20.96
CA GLN A 9 -8.06 -24.32 -19.71
C GLN A 9 -7.97 -23.27 -18.61
N VAL A 10 -6.81 -22.69 -18.37
CA VAL A 10 -6.61 -21.66 -17.33
C VAL A 10 -7.46 -20.41 -17.59
N ILE A 11 -7.53 -19.97 -18.85
CA ILE A 11 -8.37 -18.82 -19.23
C ILE A 11 -9.83 -19.12 -18.95
N GLU A 12 -10.31 -20.31 -19.33
CA GLU A 12 -11.70 -20.70 -19.09
C GLU A 12 -12.01 -20.85 -17.61
N GLU A 13 -11.14 -21.48 -16.82
CA GLU A 13 -11.30 -21.57 -15.36
C GLU A 13 -11.34 -20.18 -14.72
N CYS A 14 -10.48 -19.24 -15.14
CA CYS A 14 -10.52 -17.86 -14.70
C CYS A 14 -11.85 -17.18 -15.08
N ARG A 15 -12.33 -17.37 -16.30
CA ARG A 15 -13.59 -16.83 -16.80
C ARG A 15 -14.78 -17.32 -15.97
N VAL A 16 -14.87 -18.64 -15.74
CA VAL A 16 -15.92 -19.24 -14.94
C VAL A 16 -15.88 -18.70 -13.50
N ARG A 17 -14.70 -18.67 -12.88
CA ARG A 17 -14.54 -18.12 -11.53
C ARG A 17 -14.99 -16.68 -11.45
N ILE A 18 -14.59 -15.80 -12.37
CA ILE A 18 -15.01 -14.40 -12.38
C ILE A 18 -16.52 -14.26 -12.56
N ALA A 19 -17.16 -15.16 -13.34
CA ALA A 19 -18.61 -15.13 -13.55
C ALA A 19 -19.39 -15.52 -12.28
N THR A 20 -18.87 -16.46 -11.49
CA THR A 20 -19.54 -17.04 -10.31
C THR A 20 -19.20 -16.32 -9.00
N ASP A 21 -17.97 -15.83 -8.87
CA ASP A 21 -17.50 -15.26 -7.61
C ASP A 21 -18.12 -13.88 -7.33
N ASP A 22 -18.35 -13.61 -6.04
CA ASP A 22 -18.66 -12.25 -5.57
C ASP A 22 -17.43 -11.34 -5.75
N THR A 23 -17.55 -10.36 -6.63
CA THR A 23 -16.50 -9.34 -6.83
C THR A 23 -16.55 -8.20 -5.81
N GLY A 24 -17.39 -8.30 -4.78
CA GLY A 24 -17.48 -7.33 -3.70
C GLY A 24 -17.93 -5.94 -4.14
N ILE A 25 -17.55 -4.94 -3.35
CA ILE A 25 -17.90 -3.55 -3.61
C ILE A 25 -16.95 -2.90 -4.65
N PRO A 26 -17.41 -1.91 -5.41
CA PRO A 26 -16.55 -1.09 -6.25
C PRO A 26 -15.53 -0.31 -5.40
N ARG A 27 -14.30 -0.18 -5.91
CA ARG A 27 -13.25 0.63 -5.28
C ARG A 27 -13.51 2.12 -5.53
N GLU A 28 -13.15 2.96 -4.55
CA GLU A 28 -13.28 4.42 -4.68
C GLU A 28 -12.36 4.97 -5.76
N ARG A 29 -11.14 4.47 -5.83
CA ARG A 29 -10.17 4.87 -6.85
C ARG A 29 -10.39 4.05 -8.13
N PRO A 30 -10.86 4.68 -9.22
CA PRO A 30 -11.04 3.96 -10.49
C PRO A 30 -9.69 3.66 -11.15
N ILE A 31 -9.65 2.60 -11.96
CA ILE A 31 -8.47 2.29 -12.78
C ILE A 31 -8.28 3.42 -13.82
N PRO A 32 -7.08 4.01 -13.94
CA PRO A 32 -6.82 5.13 -14.85
C PRO A 32 -6.70 4.66 -16.31
N LEU A 33 -7.81 4.53 -17.00
CA LEU A 33 -7.87 4.00 -18.36
C LEU A 33 -7.63 5.04 -19.47
N ASN A 34 -7.51 6.33 -19.15
CA ASN A 34 -7.43 7.42 -20.14
C ASN A 34 -6.21 7.31 -21.07
N SER A 35 -5.11 6.74 -20.62
CA SER A 35 -3.86 6.59 -21.40
C SER A 35 -3.53 5.14 -21.75
N ILE A 36 -4.49 4.22 -21.62
CA ILE A 36 -4.28 2.76 -21.79
C ILE A 36 -3.85 2.35 -23.20
N GLU A 37 -4.06 3.19 -24.21
CA GLU A 37 -3.68 2.89 -25.58
C GLU A 37 -2.16 2.88 -25.83
N SER A 38 -1.40 3.58 -25.00
CA SER A 38 0.06 3.71 -25.14
C SER A 38 0.82 3.25 -23.88
N HIS A 39 0.12 3.05 -22.75
CA HIS A 39 0.71 2.73 -21.46
C HIS A 39 0.00 1.56 -20.81
N ALA A 40 0.74 0.64 -20.21
CA ALA A 40 0.15 -0.37 -19.34
C ALA A 40 -0.25 0.25 -17.99
N VAL A 41 -1.43 -0.08 -17.49
CA VAL A 41 -1.78 0.23 -16.09
C VAL A 41 -1.22 -0.87 -15.20
N VAL A 42 -0.47 -0.46 -14.17
CA VAL A 42 0.21 -1.37 -13.24
C VAL A 42 -0.41 -1.22 -11.86
N ILE A 43 -1.26 -2.15 -11.47
CA ILE A 43 -1.89 -2.18 -10.16
C ILE A 43 -0.99 -2.96 -9.20
N SER A 44 -0.41 -2.25 -8.24
CA SER A 44 0.45 -2.83 -7.21
C SER A 44 -0.15 -2.61 -5.82
N GLY A 45 0.31 -3.35 -4.82
CA GLY A 45 -0.18 -3.23 -3.44
C GLY A 45 -0.01 -4.52 -2.66
N ILE A 46 -0.25 -4.43 -1.36
CA ILE A 46 -0.07 -5.56 -0.44
C ILE A 46 -0.90 -6.80 -0.87
N ARG A 47 -0.41 -7.98 -0.58
CA ARG A 47 -1.13 -9.24 -0.77
C ARG A 47 -2.52 -9.17 -0.11
N ARG A 48 -3.57 -9.68 -0.81
CA ARG A 48 -4.99 -9.71 -0.37
C ARG A 48 -5.68 -8.35 -0.18
N CYS A 49 -5.13 -7.23 -0.68
CA CYS A 49 -5.83 -5.94 -0.67
C CYS A 49 -6.95 -5.83 -1.73
N GLY A 50 -7.11 -6.82 -2.62
CA GLY A 50 -8.19 -6.87 -3.62
C GLY A 50 -7.78 -6.57 -5.07
N LYS A 51 -6.49 -6.65 -5.45
CA LYS A 51 -5.98 -6.42 -6.82
C LYS A 51 -6.68 -7.29 -7.87
N SER A 52 -6.66 -8.61 -7.66
CA SER A 52 -7.31 -9.58 -8.56
C SER A 52 -8.83 -9.35 -8.67
N THR A 53 -9.47 -8.95 -7.56
CA THR A 53 -10.89 -8.60 -7.52
C THR A 53 -11.17 -7.34 -8.35
N LEU A 54 -10.35 -6.30 -8.22
CA LEU A 54 -10.47 -5.09 -9.02
C LEU A 54 -10.28 -5.38 -10.51
N LEU A 55 -9.33 -6.26 -10.86
CA LEU A 55 -9.11 -6.70 -12.23
C LEU A 55 -10.31 -7.51 -12.76
N ALA A 56 -10.92 -8.38 -11.92
CA ALA A 56 -12.13 -9.11 -12.24
C ALA A 56 -13.36 -8.19 -12.44
N GLN A 57 -13.49 -7.13 -11.64
CA GLN A 57 -14.51 -6.09 -11.83
C GLN A 57 -14.35 -5.38 -13.18
N LEU A 58 -13.11 -5.10 -13.59
CA LEU A 58 -12.83 -4.54 -14.91
C LEU A 58 -13.17 -5.52 -16.02
N TYR A 59 -12.78 -6.79 -15.87
CA TYR A 59 -13.10 -7.85 -16.85
C TYR A 59 -14.60 -7.92 -17.15
N ARG A 60 -15.44 -7.91 -16.10
CA ARG A 60 -16.92 -7.93 -16.26
C ARG A 60 -17.46 -6.71 -17.02
N LYS A 61 -16.77 -5.57 -16.98
CA LYS A 61 -17.17 -4.35 -17.71
C LYS A 61 -16.73 -4.34 -19.16
N LEU A 62 -15.67 -5.09 -19.51
CA LEU A 62 -15.05 -5.12 -20.84
C LEU A 62 -15.62 -6.19 -21.76
N ASP A 63 -16.40 -7.12 -21.18
CA ASP A 63 -17.06 -8.22 -21.88
C ASP A 63 -16.06 -9.09 -22.71
N GLU A 64 -16.51 -9.73 -23.79
CA GLU A 64 -15.74 -10.68 -24.61
C GLU A 64 -14.47 -10.09 -25.27
N SER A 65 -14.29 -8.77 -25.22
CA SER A 65 -13.10 -8.10 -25.76
C SER A 65 -11.84 -8.23 -24.88
N ALA A 66 -11.96 -8.81 -23.69
CA ALA A 66 -10.87 -8.93 -22.72
C ALA A 66 -10.46 -10.40 -22.50
N LEU A 67 -9.17 -10.62 -22.30
CA LEU A 67 -8.62 -11.89 -21.85
C LEU A 67 -8.02 -11.70 -20.45
N PHE A 68 -8.43 -12.56 -19.51
CA PHE A 68 -7.93 -12.57 -18.14
C PHE A 68 -7.11 -13.83 -17.88
N ILE A 69 -5.90 -13.68 -17.36
CA ILE A 69 -5.04 -14.79 -16.94
C ILE A 69 -4.45 -14.47 -15.56
N ASN A 70 -4.54 -15.44 -14.63
CA ASN A 70 -3.81 -15.40 -13.37
C ASN A 70 -2.58 -16.31 -13.46
N PHE A 71 -1.39 -15.75 -13.32
CA PHE A 71 -0.14 -16.48 -13.43
C PHE A 71 0.29 -17.21 -12.15
N GLU A 72 -0.41 -17.02 -11.01
CA GLU A 72 -0.28 -17.90 -9.83
C GLU A 72 -1.00 -19.25 -10.02
N HIS A 73 -1.65 -19.48 -11.15
CA HIS A 73 -2.37 -20.74 -11.41
C HIS A 73 -1.39 -21.93 -11.43
N PRO A 74 -1.66 -23.05 -10.70
CA PRO A 74 -0.72 -24.17 -10.59
C PRO A 74 -0.25 -24.76 -11.93
N LEU A 75 -1.10 -24.77 -12.95
CA LEU A 75 -0.74 -25.25 -14.29
C LEU A 75 0.25 -24.35 -15.04
N LEU A 76 0.54 -23.15 -14.53
CA LEU A 76 1.46 -22.17 -15.13
C LEU A 76 2.78 -22.03 -14.37
N LEU A 77 3.01 -22.77 -13.28
CA LEU A 77 4.21 -22.66 -12.43
C LEU A 77 5.52 -22.90 -13.19
N ASP A 78 5.51 -23.76 -14.21
CA ASP A 78 6.69 -24.08 -15.02
C ASP A 78 6.81 -23.19 -16.28
N PHE A 79 6.22 -22.00 -16.27
CA PHE A 79 6.26 -21.08 -17.41
C PHE A 79 7.70 -20.62 -17.70
N THR A 80 8.08 -20.69 -18.95
CA THR A 80 9.39 -20.27 -19.47
C THR A 80 9.25 -19.24 -20.59
N VAL A 81 10.33 -18.54 -20.93
CA VAL A 81 10.32 -17.55 -22.04
C VAL A 81 9.83 -18.16 -23.36
N SER A 82 10.09 -19.44 -23.61
CA SER A 82 9.63 -20.13 -24.83
C SER A 82 8.11 -20.33 -24.90
N ASP A 83 7.40 -20.16 -23.78
CA ASP A 83 5.94 -20.36 -23.72
C ASP A 83 5.17 -19.11 -24.16
N TYR A 84 5.81 -17.93 -24.22
CA TYR A 84 5.18 -16.69 -24.70
C TYR A 84 4.61 -16.82 -26.12
N GLY A 85 5.33 -17.50 -27.04
CA GLY A 85 4.84 -17.72 -28.39
C GLY A 85 3.54 -18.54 -28.45
N ARG A 86 3.35 -19.48 -27.50
CA ARG A 86 2.11 -20.27 -27.40
C ARG A 86 0.97 -19.46 -26.81
N LEU A 87 1.29 -18.67 -25.79
CA LEU A 87 0.34 -17.72 -25.20
C LEU A 87 -0.14 -16.71 -26.25
N ASP A 88 0.76 -16.21 -27.11
CA ASP A 88 0.41 -15.31 -28.23
C ASP A 88 -0.58 -15.95 -29.21
N ASN A 89 -0.40 -17.23 -29.55
CA ASN A 89 -1.32 -17.93 -30.42
C ASN A 89 -2.72 -18.06 -29.79
N VAL A 90 -2.80 -18.26 -28.47
CA VAL A 90 -4.06 -18.29 -27.73
C VAL A 90 -4.72 -16.92 -27.71
N ILE A 91 -3.97 -15.85 -27.38
CA ILE A 91 -4.46 -14.47 -27.39
C ILE A 91 -5.04 -14.10 -28.76
N ALA A 92 -4.31 -14.42 -29.84
CA ALA A 92 -4.74 -14.12 -31.21
C ALA A 92 -6.03 -14.85 -31.59
N GLN A 93 -6.22 -16.08 -31.12
CA GLN A 93 -7.44 -16.87 -31.40
C GLN A 93 -8.66 -16.35 -30.64
N HIS A 94 -8.47 -15.81 -29.44
CA HIS A 94 -9.55 -15.16 -28.67
C HIS A 94 -9.96 -13.81 -29.26
N GLY A 95 -9.15 -13.20 -30.14
CA GLY A 95 -9.42 -11.87 -30.70
C GLY A 95 -9.46 -10.76 -29.65
N ALA A 96 -8.85 -11.00 -28.50
CA ALA A 96 -8.86 -10.06 -27.38
C ALA A 96 -8.16 -8.75 -27.74
N LYS A 97 -8.73 -7.63 -27.28
CA LYS A 97 -8.12 -6.30 -27.37
C LYS A 97 -7.51 -5.86 -26.04
N TRP A 98 -8.00 -6.42 -24.94
CA TRP A 98 -7.56 -6.16 -23.60
C TRP A 98 -6.87 -7.39 -23.01
N LEU A 99 -5.72 -7.17 -22.39
CA LEU A 99 -4.99 -8.18 -21.62
C LEU A 99 -4.99 -7.80 -20.15
N LEU A 100 -5.68 -8.59 -19.33
CA LEU A 100 -5.74 -8.46 -17.89
C LEU A 100 -4.88 -9.56 -17.27
N LEU A 101 -3.66 -9.20 -16.86
CA LEU A 101 -2.60 -10.14 -16.49
C LEU A 101 -2.36 -10.04 -14.98
N ASP A 102 -2.91 -11.00 -14.24
CA ASP A 102 -2.85 -11.03 -12.77
C ASP A 102 -1.56 -11.73 -12.30
N GLU A 103 -0.87 -11.12 -11.32
CA GLU A 103 0.40 -11.57 -10.72
C GLU A 103 1.50 -11.81 -11.77
N ILE A 104 1.65 -10.87 -12.71
CA ILE A 104 2.55 -10.96 -13.89
C ILE A 104 4.03 -11.15 -13.50
N GLN A 105 4.45 -10.66 -12.33
CA GLN A 105 5.84 -10.73 -11.87
C GLN A 105 6.36 -12.17 -11.65
N ILE A 106 5.50 -13.16 -11.72
CA ILE A 106 5.89 -14.57 -11.67
C ILE A 106 6.59 -15.00 -12.95
N LEU A 107 6.25 -14.36 -14.07
CA LEU A 107 6.77 -14.72 -15.37
C LEU A 107 8.19 -14.18 -15.60
N PRO A 108 9.10 -14.98 -16.17
CA PRO A 108 10.42 -14.49 -16.54
C PRO A 108 10.33 -13.47 -17.69
N GLN A 109 11.03 -12.33 -17.59
CA GLN A 109 11.11 -11.28 -18.62
C GLN A 109 9.73 -10.72 -19.03
N TRP A 110 8.77 -10.69 -18.11
CA TRP A 110 7.40 -10.23 -18.37
C TRP A 110 7.35 -8.78 -18.89
N GLU A 111 8.25 -7.92 -18.45
CA GLU A 111 8.33 -6.52 -18.86
C GLU A 111 8.64 -6.36 -20.35
N VAL A 112 9.49 -7.24 -20.90
CA VAL A 112 9.80 -7.28 -22.34
C VAL A 112 8.56 -7.72 -23.12
N TYR A 113 7.85 -8.73 -22.59
CA TYR A 113 6.62 -9.22 -23.19
C TYR A 113 5.51 -8.17 -23.19
N VAL A 114 5.28 -7.48 -22.06
CA VAL A 114 4.28 -6.41 -21.95
C VAL A 114 4.60 -5.28 -22.94
N ARG A 115 5.88 -4.87 -23.06
CA ARG A 115 6.30 -3.86 -24.05
C ARG A 115 5.97 -4.29 -25.47
N GLN A 116 6.28 -5.54 -25.83
CA GLN A 116 5.95 -6.09 -27.15
C GLN A 116 4.43 -6.05 -27.41
N LYS A 117 3.61 -6.34 -26.41
CA LYS A 117 2.14 -6.30 -26.55
C LYS A 117 1.61 -4.86 -26.66
N LEU A 118 2.21 -3.88 -25.98
CA LEU A 118 1.91 -2.46 -26.18
C LEU A 118 2.24 -2.00 -27.60
N ASP A 119 3.36 -2.47 -28.18
CA ASP A 119 3.73 -2.17 -29.58
C ASP A 119 2.75 -2.80 -30.59
N GLN A 120 2.06 -3.87 -30.19
CA GLN A 120 0.97 -4.51 -30.94
C GLN A 120 -0.41 -3.88 -30.66
N HIS A 121 -0.46 -2.75 -29.95
CA HIS A 121 -1.69 -1.99 -29.60
C HIS A 121 -2.69 -2.73 -28.71
N TYR A 122 -2.25 -3.70 -27.90
CA TYR A 122 -3.07 -4.24 -26.84
C TYR A 122 -3.23 -3.24 -25.70
N LYS A 123 -4.43 -3.18 -25.11
CA LYS A 123 -4.72 -2.45 -23.88
C LYS A 123 -4.41 -3.36 -22.70
N ILE A 124 -3.49 -2.95 -21.83
CA ILE A 124 -2.90 -3.86 -20.84
C ILE A 124 -3.11 -3.32 -19.43
N VAL A 125 -3.68 -4.14 -18.58
CA VAL A 125 -3.73 -3.92 -17.13
C VAL A 125 -3.07 -5.12 -16.45
N ILE A 126 -2.07 -4.86 -15.63
CA ILE A 126 -1.31 -5.88 -14.92
C ILE A 126 -1.41 -5.67 -13.41
N THR A 127 -1.29 -6.75 -12.66
CA THR A 127 -1.19 -6.66 -11.20
C THR A 127 0.10 -7.31 -10.70
N GLY A 128 0.50 -6.89 -9.49
CA GLY A 128 1.60 -7.52 -8.77
C GLY A 128 1.65 -7.13 -7.29
N SER A 129 2.16 -8.03 -6.46
CA SER A 129 2.23 -7.88 -5.00
C SER A 129 3.53 -7.28 -4.49
N ASN A 130 4.41 -6.75 -5.37
CA ASN A 130 5.72 -6.22 -4.98
C ASN A 130 6.05 -4.90 -5.69
N ALA A 131 6.37 -3.88 -4.90
CA ALA A 131 6.68 -2.53 -5.40
C ALA A 131 8.02 -2.47 -6.15
N SER A 132 9.05 -3.19 -5.69
CA SER A 132 10.37 -3.10 -6.30
C SER A 132 10.45 -3.76 -7.67
N LEU A 133 9.71 -4.85 -7.87
CA LEU A 133 9.64 -5.49 -9.16
C LEU A 133 9.06 -4.55 -10.19
N LEU A 134 7.96 -3.88 -9.81
CA LEU A 134 7.29 -2.95 -10.70
C LEU A 134 8.10 -1.67 -10.94
N SER A 135 8.78 -1.13 -9.92
CA SER A 135 9.56 0.11 -10.06
C SER A 135 10.91 -0.08 -10.76
N ARG A 136 11.66 -1.14 -10.41
CA ARG A 136 13.00 -1.41 -10.94
C ARG A 136 12.97 -1.90 -12.38
N GLU A 137 12.08 -2.81 -12.69
CA GLU A 137 11.94 -3.43 -14.00
C GLU A 137 11.20 -2.52 -14.98
N LEU A 138 10.20 -1.77 -14.50
CA LEU A 138 9.52 -0.75 -15.29
C LEU A 138 10.47 0.39 -15.71
N GLY A 139 11.37 0.84 -14.82
CA GLY A 139 12.34 1.89 -15.12
C GLY A 139 13.34 1.52 -16.22
N THR A 140 13.65 0.23 -16.35
CA THR A 140 14.65 -0.26 -17.32
C THR A 140 14.04 -0.76 -18.64
N HIS A 141 12.89 -1.42 -18.61
CA HIS A 141 12.36 -2.14 -19.77
C HIS A 141 11.07 -1.56 -20.36
N LEU A 142 10.16 -1.02 -19.57
CA LEU A 142 8.95 -0.35 -20.07
C LEU A 142 9.19 1.13 -20.45
N THR A 143 10.37 1.68 -20.15
CA THR A 143 10.80 3.01 -20.60
C THR A 143 9.74 4.11 -20.47
N GLY A 144 9.08 4.17 -19.31
CA GLY A 144 8.06 5.18 -19.01
C GLY A 144 6.65 4.88 -19.54
N ARG A 145 6.43 3.80 -20.29
CA ARG A 145 5.10 3.44 -20.85
C ARG A 145 4.23 2.67 -19.83
N HIS A 146 4.11 3.19 -18.63
CA HIS A 146 3.28 2.61 -17.59
C HIS A 146 2.63 3.69 -16.72
N ILE A 147 1.48 3.37 -16.16
CA ILE A 147 0.73 4.19 -15.22
C ILE A 147 0.66 3.39 -13.92
N PRO A 148 1.38 3.79 -12.86
CA PRO A 148 1.31 3.11 -11.58
C PRO A 148 0.01 3.44 -10.86
N MET A 149 -0.60 2.41 -10.29
CA MET A 149 -1.75 2.52 -9.40
C MET A 149 -1.49 1.66 -8.15
N GLU A 150 -1.21 2.31 -7.05
CA GLU A 150 -1.07 1.62 -5.76
C GLU A 150 -2.46 1.37 -5.17
N LEU A 151 -2.74 0.14 -4.77
CA LEU A 151 -4.00 -0.29 -4.18
C LEU A 151 -3.78 -0.68 -2.72
N PHE A 152 -4.51 -0.02 -1.83
CA PHE A 152 -4.50 -0.28 -0.40
C PHE A 152 -5.64 -1.21 0.02
N PRO A 153 -5.65 -1.77 1.24
CA PRO A 153 -6.85 -2.30 1.86
C PRO A 153 -8.01 -1.30 1.77
N PHE A 154 -9.23 -1.70 2.08
CA PHE A 154 -10.40 -0.81 1.98
C PHE A 154 -10.22 0.46 2.80
N SER A 155 -10.59 1.61 2.23
CA SER A 155 -10.72 2.88 2.94
C SER A 155 -11.88 2.83 3.95
N TYR A 156 -11.97 3.84 4.83
CA TYR A 156 -13.11 3.96 5.74
C TYR A 156 -14.47 3.99 5.00
N ASN A 157 -14.54 4.74 3.90
CA ASN A 157 -15.75 4.80 3.10
C ASN A 157 -16.05 3.45 2.41
N GLU A 158 -15.04 2.72 1.95
CA GLU A 158 -15.20 1.37 1.39
C GLU A 158 -15.65 0.37 2.48
N PHE A 159 -15.11 0.50 3.70
CA PHE A 159 -15.57 -0.26 4.86
C PHE A 159 -17.05 0.00 5.17
N LEU A 160 -17.47 1.27 5.20
CA LEU A 160 -18.88 1.65 5.42
C LEU A 160 -19.79 1.04 4.34
N LYS A 161 -19.40 1.12 3.07
CA LYS A 161 -20.14 0.50 1.94
C LYS A 161 -20.23 -1.03 2.10
N LEU A 162 -19.11 -1.69 2.43
CA LEU A 162 -19.09 -3.15 2.62
C LEU A 162 -20.02 -3.61 3.75
N LYS A 163 -20.03 -2.86 4.85
CA LYS A 163 -20.82 -3.18 6.04
C LYS A 163 -22.24 -2.59 6.02
N SER A 164 -22.59 -1.79 5.00
CA SER A 164 -23.86 -1.04 4.92
C SER A 164 -24.08 -0.16 6.15
N LEU A 165 -23.03 0.54 6.59
CA LEU A 165 -23.02 1.44 7.74
C LEU A 165 -22.97 2.90 7.30
N THR A 166 -23.36 3.81 8.19
CA THR A 166 -23.20 5.26 8.04
C THR A 166 -21.99 5.76 8.84
N GLU A 167 -21.42 6.88 8.41
CA GLU A 167 -20.30 7.51 9.12
C GLU A 167 -20.71 7.96 10.52
N SER A 168 -19.94 7.57 11.52
CA SER A 168 -20.10 7.95 12.93
C SER A 168 -18.82 7.69 13.71
N PRO A 169 -18.67 8.25 14.94
CA PRO A 169 -17.54 7.92 15.80
C PRO A 169 -17.40 6.42 16.08
N GLU A 170 -18.52 5.72 16.26
CA GLU A 170 -18.53 4.28 16.58
C GLU A 170 -18.07 3.43 15.40
N THR A 171 -18.56 3.75 14.18
CA THR A 171 -18.14 3.05 12.96
C THR A 171 -16.69 3.37 12.60
N PHE A 172 -16.23 4.60 12.85
CA PHE A 172 -14.83 4.97 12.74
C PHE A 172 -13.96 4.15 13.70
N ARG A 173 -14.32 4.08 14.99
CA ARG A 173 -13.57 3.30 15.97
C ARG A 173 -13.54 1.81 15.59
N SER A 174 -14.65 1.26 15.09
CA SER A 174 -14.68 -0.11 14.56
C SER A 174 -13.69 -0.30 13.42
N TYR A 175 -13.61 0.65 12.48
CA TYR A 175 -12.67 0.60 11.36
C TYR A 175 -11.21 0.77 11.82
N LEU A 176 -10.93 1.66 12.78
CA LEU A 176 -9.60 1.87 13.34
C LEU A 176 -8.96 0.57 13.83
N PHE A 177 -9.74 -0.29 14.51
CA PHE A 177 -9.27 -1.57 15.03
C PHE A 177 -9.39 -2.74 14.07
N SER A 178 -10.35 -2.72 13.14
CA SER A 178 -10.51 -3.82 12.17
C SER A 178 -9.65 -3.63 10.92
N GLY A 179 -9.26 -2.40 10.60
CA GLY A 179 -8.58 -2.10 9.34
C GLY A 179 -9.46 -2.33 8.11
N GLY A 180 -8.82 -2.49 6.96
CA GLY A 180 -9.47 -2.54 5.65
C GLY A 180 -9.25 -3.83 4.85
N PHE A 181 -8.67 -4.91 5.41
CA PHE A 181 -8.51 -6.14 4.63
C PHE A 181 -9.85 -6.79 4.29
N PRO A 182 -10.20 -6.90 2.97
CA PRO A 182 -11.54 -7.30 2.53
C PRO A 182 -12.01 -8.65 3.07
N GLU A 183 -11.13 -9.66 3.08
CA GLU A 183 -11.44 -11.02 3.51
C GLU A 183 -11.71 -11.08 5.01
N TYR A 184 -10.85 -10.43 5.80
CA TYR A 184 -11.04 -10.31 7.24
C TYR A 184 -12.34 -9.57 7.59
N LEU A 185 -12.62 -8.47 6.90
CA LEU A 185 -13.85 -7.71 7.12
C LEU A 185 -15.13 -8.53 6.83
N LYS A 186 -15.08 -9.49 5.90
CA LYS A 186 -16.21 -10.38 5.60
C LYS A 186 -16.42 -11.45 6.69
N THR A 187 -15.35 -11.99 7.24
CA THR A 187 -15.40 -13.16 8.15
C THR A 187 -15.31 -12.80 9.63
N GLY A 188 -14.58 -11.73 9.98
CA GLY A 188 -14.25 -11.33 11.34
C GLY A 188 -13.22 -12.24 12.03
N ASP A 189 -12.58 -13.17 11.30
CA ASP A 189 -11.62 -14.12 11.90
C ASP A 189 -10.19 -13.52 11.92
N THR A 190 -9.74 -13.07 13.09
CA THR A 190 -8.40 -12.46 13.29
C THR A 190 -7.25 -13.40 12.94
N ARG A 191 -7.46 -14.74 12.95
CA ARG A 191 -6.43 -15.70 12.53
C ARG A 191 -6.03 -15.49 11.07
N GLN A 192 -6.91 -14.94 10.25
CA GLN A 192 -6.61 -14.62 8.85
C GLN A 192 -5.56 -13.51 8.73
N LEU A 193 -5.57 -12.50 9.61
CA LEU A 193 -4.57 -11.45 9.62
C LEU A 193 -3.19 -11.99 10.04
N ALA A 194 -3.15 -12.85 11.05
CA ALA A 194 -1.92 -13.50 11.47
C ALA A 194 -1.35 -14.41 10.35
N ALA A 195 -2.21 -15.19 9.69
CA ALA A 195 -1.82 -16.02 8.55
C ALA A 195 -1.31 -15.16 7.37
N LEU A 196 -1.99 -14.05 7.07
CA LEU A 196 -1.58 -13.12 6.01
C LEU A 196 -0.19 -12.53 6.30
N PHE A 197 0.07 -12.10 7.54
CA PHE A 197 1.39 -11.60 7.93
C PHE A 197 2.48 -12.64 7.70
N GLN A 198 2.25 -13.89 8.10
CA GLN A 198 3.19 -14.99 7.86
C GLN A 198 3.38 -15.27 6.37
N ASP A 199 2.29 -15.31 5.58
CA ASP A 199 2.36 -15.51 4.13
C ASP A 199 3.21 -14.43 3.45
N ILE A 200 3.05 -13.15 3.82
CA ILE A 200 3.86 -12.04 3.28
C ILE A 200 5.34 -12.24 3.64
N LEU A 201 5.64 -12.53 4.92
CA LEU A 201 7.02 -12.73 5.35
C LEU A 201 7.67 -13.91 4.61
N TYR A 202 6.98 -15.05 4.52
CA TYR A 202 7.56 -16.25 3.90
C TYR A 202 7.64 -16.16 2.39
N ARG A 203 6.52 -15.88 1.72
CA ARG A 203 6.45 -15.95 0.25
C ARG A 203 7.07 -14.72 -0.42
N ASP A 204 6.68 -13.53 0.07
CA ASP A 204 7.04 -12.29 -0.62
C ASP A 204 8.41 -11.76 -0.19
N ILE A 205 8.98 -12.25 0.95
CA ILE A 205 10.27 -11.78 1.45
C ILE A 205 11.27 -12.92 1.59
N ILE A 206 11.05 -13.90 2.48
CA ILE A 206 12.06 -14.93 2.81
C ILE A 206 12.45 -15.75 1.57
N VAL A 207 11.47 -16.32 0.88
CA VAL A 207 11.71 -17.13 -0.32
C VAL A 207 12.26 -16.28 -1.46
N ARG A 208 11.67 -15.12 -1.70
CA ARG A 208 12.06 -14.24 -2.81
C ARG A 208 13.49 -13.73 -2.71
N TYR A 209 13.94 -13.34 -1.52
CA TYR A 209 15.27 -12.76 -1.31
C TYR A 209 16.29 -13.77 -0.74
N GLY A 210 15.87 -15.03 -0.57
CA GLY A 210 16.75 -16.10 -0.08
C GLY A 210 17.28 -15.86 1.33
N ILE A 211 16.44 -15.32 2.23
CA ILE A 211 16.85 -14.94 3.58
C ILE A 211 17.10 -16.20 4.43
N LYS A 212 18.29 -16.29 4.99
CA LYS A 212 18.69 -17.42 5.86
C LYS A 212 18.35 -17.19 7.34
N GLU A 213 18.39 -15.93 7.79
CA GLU A 213 18.17 -15.54 9.19
C GLU A 213 16.66 -15.27 9.44
N VAL A 214 15.83 -16.29 9.20
CA VAL A 214 14.37 -16.20 9.26
C VAL A 214 13.84 -15.65 10.59
N ALA A 215 14.34 -16.20 11.71
CA ALA A 215 13.89 -15.80 13.04
C ALA A 215 14.22 -14.34 13.37
N SER A 216 15.35 -13.81 12.89
CA SER A 216 15.72 -12.40 13.10
C SER A 216 14.88 -11.47 12.26
N LEU A 217 14.56 -11.83 11.02
CA LEU A 217 13.63 -11.07 10.19
C LEU A 217 12.21 -11.03 10.80
N GLN A 218 11.73 -12.18 11.33
CA GLN A 218 10.43 -12.23 12.00
C GLN A 218 10.40 -11.34 13.24
N ARG A 219 11.49 -11.35 14.06
CA ARG A 219 11.62 -10.43 15.21
C ARG A 219 11.58 -8.96 14.77
N LEU A 220 12.30 -8.61 13.70
CA LEU A 220 12.26 -7.27 13.13
C LEU A 220 10.85 -6.87 12.71
N ALA A 221 10.17 -7.71 11.92
CA ALA A 221 8.83 -7.41 11.43
C ALA A 221 7.81 -7.27 12.58
N THR A 222 7.89 -8.14 13.59
CA THR A 222 7.04 -8.06 14.79
C THR A 222 7.34 -6.77 15.58
N PHE A 223 8.62 -6.44 15.78
CA PHE A 223 9.02 -5.19 16.45
C PHE A 223 8.45 -3.96 15.73
N LEU A 224 8.60 -3.89 14.40
CA LEU A 224 8.08 -2.77 13.61
C LEU A 224 6.54 -2.68 13.71
N MET A 225 5.84 -3.82 13.70
CA MET A 225 4.39 -3.86 13.81
C MET A 225 3.89 -3.35 15.17
N GLN A 226 4.64 -3.62 16.25
CA GLN A 226 4.32 -3.14 17.60
C GLN A 226 4.72 -1.68 17.84
N ASN A 227 5.50 -1.10 16.93
CA ASN A 227 6.04 0.26 17.05
C ASN A 227 5.61 1.16 15.87
N VAL A 228 4.44 0.93 15.30
CA VAL A 228 3.88 1.83 14.27
C VAL A 228 3.71 3.24 14.83
N GLY A 229 3.91 4.28 14.00
CA GLY A 229 3.94 5.67 14.42
C GLY A 229 5.28 6.12 15.05
N ASN A 230 6.07 5.20 15.60
CA ASN A 230 7.31 5.54 16.27
C ASN A 230 8.49 5.75 15.33
N LYS A 231 9.45 6.57 15.78
CA LYS A 231 10.73 6.75 15.11
C LYS A 231 11.59 5.50 15.24
N PHE A 232 12.05 4.98 14.13
CA PHE A 232 12.86 3.77 13.99
C PHE A 232 14.28 4.12 13.53
N SER A 233 15.27 3.47 14.15
CA SER A 233 16.67 3.54 13.75
C SER A 233 17.30 2.15 13.75
N ALA A 234 17.81 1.71 12.61
CA ALA A 234 18.39 0.38 12.45
C ALA A 234 19.58 0.10 13.41
N PRO A 235 20.49 1.03 13.73
CA PRO A 235 21.53 0.81 14.72
C PRO A 235 21.00 0.47 16.12
N ASN A 236 19.87 1.01 16.53
CA ASN A 236 19.35 0.89 17.90
C ASN A 236 18.77 -0.51 18.18
N ILE A 237 18.27 -1.21 17.17
CA ILE A 237 17.58 -2.49 17.37
C ILE A 237 18.45 -3.74 17.10
N LYS A 238 19.70 -3.57 16.66
CA LYS A 238 20.57 -4.69 16.28
C LYS A 238 20.63 -5.81 17.32
N GLN A 239 20.80 -5.43 18.59
CA GLN A 239 20.90 -6.37 19.69
C GLN A 239 19.57 -7.10 19.95
N ALA A 240 18.45 -6.37 19.92
CA ALA A 240 17.13 -6.92 20.19
C ALA A 240 16.71 -7.99 19.18
N ILE A 241 17.11 -7.84 17.91
CA ILE A 241 16.78 -8.80 16.85
C ILE A 241 17.91 -9.80 16.55
N SER A 242 19.02 -9.74 17.32
CA SER A 242 20.18 -10.62 17.16
C SER A 242 20.83 -10.55 15.76
N VAL A 243 21.04 -9.33 15.25
CA VAL A 243 21.71 -9.05 13.96
C VAL A 243 22.93 -8.18 14.19
N ASN A 244 24.08 -8.55 13.63
CA ASN A 244 25.33 -7.84 13.85
C ASN A 244 25.50 -6.62 12.92
N ALA A 245 25.01 -6.70 11.69
CA ALA A 245 25.24 -5.70 10.68
C ALA A 245 24.01 -4.79 10.46
N THR A 246 24.19 -3.48 10.61
CA THR A 246 23.12 -2.47 10.33
C THR A 246 22.63 -2.56 8.89
N ASN A 247 23.52 -2.82 7.91
CA ASN A 247 23.14 -2.94 6.50
C ASN A 247 22.16 -4.09 6.24
N THR A 248 22.25 -5.19 7.00
CA THR A 248 21.30 -6.31 6.91
C THR A 248 19.88 -5.82 7.29
N ILE A 249 19.78 -5.08 8.38
CA ILE A 249 18.50 -4.52 8.84
C ILE A 249 17.92 -3.54 7.82
N LEU A 250 18.75 -2.63 7.29
CA LEU A 250 18.31 -1.69 6.25
C LEU A 250 17.83 -2.40 4.97
N ASN A 251 18.51 -3.47 4.56
CA ASN A 251 18.05 -4.29 3.43
C ASN A 251 16.71 -4.97 3.74
N TRP A 252 16.54 -5.51 4.95
CA TRP A 252 15.28 -6.13 5.35
C TRP A 252 14.14 -5.10 5.43
N CYS A 253 14.40 -3.89 5.95
CA CYS A 253 13.41 -2.80 5.90
C CYS A 253 12.98 -2.52 4.46
N LYS A 254 13.94 -2.46 3.52
CA LYS A 254 13.63 -2.28 2.10
C LYS A 254 12.80 -3.45 1.52
N TYR A 255 13.05 -4.69 1.93
CA TYR A 255 12.25 -5.84 1.49
C TYR A 255 10.84 -5.82 2.07
N LEU A 256 10.71 -5.39 3.34
CA LEU A 256 9.43 -5.18 4.00
C LEU A 256 8.62 -4.06 3.33
N GLU A 257 9.27 -2.97 2.94
CA GLU A 257 8.65 -1.87 2.18
C GLU A 257 8.25 -2.31 0.77
N ASN A 258 9.11 -3.06 0.08
CA ASN A 258 8.81 -3.60 -1.24
C ASN A 258 7.62 -4.57 -1.25
N SER A 259 7.34 -5.26 -0.14
CA SER A 259 6.15 -6.10 0.03
C SER A 259 4.91 -5.32 0.42
N TYR A 260 5.00 -4.00 0.53
CA TYR A 260 3.94 -3.10 1.04
C TYR A 260 3.53 -3.36 2.49
N LEU A 261 4.27 -4.18 3.25
CA LEU A 261 3.91 -4.48 4.64
C LEU A 261 4.13 -3.29 5.56
N PHE A 262 5.20 -2.53 5.30
CA PHE A 262 5.55 -1.29 6.01
C PHE A 262 5.92 -0.18 5.04
N SER A 263 5.78 1.04 5.54
CA SER A 263 6.34 2.25 4.93
C SER A 263 7.24 2.95 5.94
N PHE A 264 8.31 3.56 5.44
CA PHE A 264 9.29 4.29 6.26
C PHE A 264 9.31 5.76 5.82
N VAL A 265 8.67 6.62 6.63
CA VAL A 265 8.58 8.05 6.36
C VAL A 265 9.83 8.75 6.85
N GLU A 266 10.46 9.51 5.97
CA GLU A 266 11.70 10.22 6.26
C GLU A 266 11.44 11.57 6.90
N LYS A 267 12.42 12.05 7.72
CA LYS A 267 12.42 13.39 8.25
C LYS A 267 12.62 14.40 7.12
N HIS A 268 11.84 15.48 7.10
CA HIS A 268 12.15 16.62 6.24
C HIS A 268 13.49 17.24 6.66
N SER A 269 14.37 17.44 5.70
CA SER A 269 15.64 18.12 5.91
C SER A 269 16.10 18.81 4.62
N TYR A 270 16.65 20.00 4.76
CA TYR A 270 17.31 20.71 3.65
C TYR A 270 18.62 20.04 3.21
N SER A 271 19.17 19.15 4.04
CA SER A 271 20.37 18.36 3.73
C SER A 271 20.01 16.91 3.44
N VAL A 272 20.29 16.45 2.24
CA VAL A 272 20.10 15.04 1.82
C VAL A 272 20.83 14.09 2.78
N ARG A 273 22.05 14.45 3.22
CA ARG A 273 22.81 13.63 4.17
C ARG A 273 22.08 13.51 5.51
N SER A 274 21.55 14.63 6.03
CA SER A 274 20.80 14.64 7.28
C SER A 274 19.53 13.80 7.15
N GLN A 275 18.79 13.93 6.05
CA GLN A 275 17.60 13.14 5.78
C GLN A 275 17.91 11.63 5.77
N MET A 276 18.99 11.20 5.12
CA MET A 276 19.36 9.78 5.01
C MET A 276 19.74 9.14 6.35
N ILE A 277 20.34 9.90 7.28
CA ILE A 277 20.80 9.36 8.58
C ILE A 277 19.78 9.53 9.71
N SER A 278 18.78 10.38 9.53
CA SER A 278 17.73 10.60 10.52
C SER A 278 16.88 9.34 10.72
N PRO A 279 16.35 9.13 11.94
CA PRO A 279 15.36 8.09 12.17
C PRO A 279 14.16 8.27 11.25
N LYS A 280 13.52 7.16 10.85
CA LYS A 280 12.32 7.18 10.04
C LYS A 280 11.12 6.80 10.90
N LYS A 281 9.96 7.41 10.68
CA LYS A 281 8.71 6.90 11.24
C LYS A 281 8.26 5.66 10.47
N VAL A 282 7.76 4.64 11.18
CA VAL A 282 7.30 3.40 10.56
C VAL A 282 5.78 3.31 10.60
N TYR A 283 5.17 2.95 9.46
CA TYR A 283 3.73 2.74 9.35
C TYR A 283 3.44 1.38 8.72
N ALA A 284 2.44 0.69 9.25
CA ALA A 284 1.94 -0.57 8.68
C ALA A 284 0.93 -0.30 7.56
N ALA A 285 0.79 -1.27 6.66
CA ALA A 285 -0.18 -1.20 5.56
C ALA A 285 -1.65 -1.15 6.01
N ASP A 286 -1.93 -1.55 7.25
CA ASP A 286 -3.29 -1.69 7.76
C ASP A 286 -3.30 -1.64 9.29
N THR A 287 -4.25 -0.91 9.86
CA THR A 287 -4.37 -0.76 11.32
C THR A 287 -4.90 -2.02 12.00
N GLY A 288 -5.80 -2.76 11.36
CA GLY A 288 -6.31 -4.03 11.88
C GLY A 288 -5.22 -5.10 11.95
N LEU A 289 -4.30 -5.11 10.95
CA LEU A 289 -3.13 -5.98 10.98
C LEU A 289 -2.19 -5.59 12.14
N ALA A 290 -1.92 -4.31 12.34
CA ALA A 290 -1.09 -3.82 13.45
C ALA A 290 -1.73 -4.16 14.81
N TYR A 291 -3.02 -3.94 14.96
CA TYR A 291 -3.76 -4.23 16.17
C TYR A 291 -3.79 -5.74 16.49
N ALA A 292 -4.08 -6.59 15.49
CA ALA A 292 -4.16 -8.04 15.69
C ALA A 292 -2.81 -8.69 16.07
N LEU A 293 -1.68 -8.08 15.68
CA LEU A 293 -0.34 -8.59 15.97
C LEU A 293 0.34 -7.91 17.17
N SER A 294 -0.26 -6.86 17.71
CA SER A 294 0.18 -6.24 18.96
C SER A 294 -0.33 -7.03 20.16
N THR A 295 0.34 -6.89 21.31
CA THR A 295 -0.25 -7.27 22.58
C THR A 295 -1.24 -6.16 22.95
N HIS A 296 -2.56 -6.47 23.01
CA HIS A 296 -3.63 -5.48 23.22
C HIS A 296 -3.40 -4.51 24.39
N ALA A 297 -2.63 -4.93 25.41
CA ALA A 297 -2.25 -4.08 26.53
C ALA A 297 -1.22 -2.99 26.21
N MET A 298 -0.59 -3.03 25.04
CA MET A 298 0.49 -2.12 24.61
C MET A 298 0.12 -1.32 23.35
N THR A 299 -1.11 -1.41 22.86
CA THR A 299 -1.52 -0.68 21.65
C THR A 299 -1.81 0.77 22.02
N ASP A 300 -0.99 1.68 21.57
CA ASP A 300 -1.24 3.11 21.64
C ASP A 300 -2.25 3.51 20.55
N GLU A 301 -3.46 3.91 20.98
CA GLU A 301 -4.54 4.31 20.07
C GLU A 301 -4.15 5.54 19.25
N GLY A 302 -3.34 6.45 19.80
CA GLY A 302 -2.82 7.63 19.10
C GLY A 302 -1.94 7.23 17.92
N HIS A 303 -0.99 6.30 18.14
CA HIS A 303 -0.15 5.80 17.05
C HIS A 303 -0.95 4.99 16.00
N LEU A 304 -2.01 4.30 16.43
CA LEU A 304 -2.89 3.60 15.50
C LEU A 304 -3.68 4.58 14.62
N LEU A 305 -4.17 5.69 15.22
CA LEU A 305 -4.80 6.78 14.49
C LEU A 305 -3.80 7.45 13.52
N GLU A 306 -2.58 7.72 13.98
CA GLU A 306 -1.52 8.29 13.13
C GLU A 306 -1.21 7.37 11.94
N ASN A 307 -1.13 6.06 12.17
CA ASN A 307 -0.97 5.09 11.09
C ASN A 307 -2.13 5.12 10.09
N LEU A 308 -3.36 5.26 10.57
CA LEU A 308 -4.53 5.36 9.71
C LEU A 308 -4.54 6.65 8.87
N VAL A 309 -4.17 7.79 9.47
CA VAL A 309 -4.00 9.06 8.77
C VAL A 309 -2.90 8.94 7.70
N TYR A 310 -1.78 8.29 8.01
CA TYR A 310 -0.74 8.00 7.02
C TYR A 310 -1.29 7.23 5.82
N ILE A 311 -2.04 6.13 6.05
CA ILE A 311 -2.64 5.33 4.98
C ILE A 311 -3.58 6.19 4.12
N ALA A 312 -4.41 7.01 4.76
CA ALA A 312 -5.35 7.89 4.08
C ALA A 312 -4.61 8.93 3.20
N LEU A 313 -3.57 9.59 3.72
CA LEU A 313 -2.72 10.52 2.97
C LEU A 313 -1.98 9.81 1.82
N ARG A 314 -1.44 8.61 2.06
CA ARG A 314 -0.68 7.85 1.06
C ARG A 314 -1.54 7.40 -0.14
N ASN A 315 -2.84 7.24 0.05
CA ASN A 315 -3.79 6.98 -1.04
C ASN A 315 -3.85 8.14 -2.06
N HIS A 316 -3.55 9.36 -1.65
CA HIS A 316 -3.67 10.57 -2.47
C HIS A 316 -2.33 11.20 -2.82
N HIS A 317 -1.32 11.04 -1.96
CA HIS A 317 -0.02 11.69 -2.07
C HIS A 317 1.12 10.69 -2.09
N SER A 318 2.07 10.88 -3.01
CA SER A 318 3.25 10.03 -3.14
C SER A 318 4.44 10.48 -2.29
N GLN A 319 4.51 11.77 -1.94
CA GLN A 319 5.61 12.37 -1.19
C GLN A 319 5.11 12.85 0.17
N ILE A 320 5.43 12.09 1.21
CA ILE A 320 5.05 12.36 2.60
C ILE A 320 6.33 12.30 3.45
N LEU A 321 6.59 13.34 4.20
CA LEU A 321 7.69 13.42 5.16
C LEU A 321 7.13 13.78 6.55
N TYR A 322 7.95 13.71 7.61
CA TYR A 322 7.62 14.30 8.88
C TYR A 322 8.59 15.47 9.20
N PHE A 323 8.15 16.42 10.01
CA PHE A 323 8.98 17.52 10.49
C PHE A 323 9.32 17.30 11.97
N ASP A 324 10.56 17.63 12.36
CA ASP A 324 11.07 17.43 13.71
C ASP A 324 12.14 18.50 13.96
N GLY A 325 11.67 19.66 14.46
CA GLY A 325 12.44 20.83 14.86
C GLY A 325 12.57 20.89 16.39
N ASP A 326 12.18 22.00 17.01
CA ASP A 326 11.96 22.10 18.44
C ASP A 326 10.64 21.42 18.84
N GLY A 327 9.63 21.45 17.93
CA GLY A 327 8.41 20.68 17.96
C GLY A 327 8.34 19.66 16.83
N GLU A 328 7.28 18.85 16.78
CA GLU A 328 7.05 17.81 15.78
C GLU A 328 5.76 18.08 14.98
N CYS A 329 5.80 17.85 13.65
CA CYS A 329 4.63 17.75 12.81
C CYS A 329 4.66 16.39 12.11
N ASP A 330 3.60 15.60 12.30
CA ASP A 330 3.57 14.19 11.89
C ASP A 330 3.66 14.02 10.38
N PHE A 331 2.99 14.88 9.60
CA PHE A 331 3.01 14.76 8.14
C PHE A 331 3.15 16.11 7.45
N VAL A 332 4.15 16.16 6.57
CA VAL A 332 4.39 17.23 5.59
C VAL A 332 4.16 16.62 4.21
N ILE A 333 3.13 17.08 3.52
CA ILE A 333 2.84 16.64 2.16
C ILE A 333 3.60 17.49 1.17
N LEU A 334 4.28 16.85 0.23
CA LEU A 334 5.00 17.55 -0.82
C LEU A 334 4.39 17.26 -2.19
N GLU A 335 4.40 18.27 -3.03
CA GLU A 335 4.12 18.15 -4.45
C GLU A 335 5.29 18.71 -5.24
N ASN A 336 5.89 17.88 -6.10
CA ASN A 336 7.13 18.21 -6.81
C ASN A 336 8.27 18.70 -5.89
N GLY A 337 8.37 18.14 -4.68
CA GLY A 337 9.38 18.50 -3.70
C GLY A 337 9.06 19.77 -2.88
N ILE A 338 7.91 20.40 -3.10
CA ILE A 338 7.47 21.62 -2.38
C ILE A 338 6.44 21.22 -1.34
N PRO A 339 6.61 21.59 -0.05
CA PRO A 339 5.60 21.39 0.98
C PRO A 339 4.31 22.17 0.68
N ILE A 340 3.16 21.48 0.73
CA ILE A 340 1.86 22.05 0.40
C ILE A 340 0.80 21.90 1.48
N GLN A 341 0.91 20.90 2.36
CA GLN A 341 -0.03 20.63 3.44
C GLN A 341 0.69 20.08 4.66
N LEU A 342 0.15 20.39 5.85
CA LEU A 342 0.68 20.01 7.15
C LEU A 342 -0.41 19.35 7.98
N PHE A 343 -0.08 18.20 8.60
CA PHE A 343 -1.00 17.47 9.45
C PHE A 343 -0.31 17.05 10.74
N GLN A 344 -1.00 17.26 11.85
CA GLN A 344 -0.71 16.70 13.15
C GLN A 344 -1.78 15.69 13.50
N VAL A 345 -1.48 14.67 14.29
CA VAL A 345 -2.45 13.65 14.69
C VAL A 345 -2.47 13.49 16.19
N CYS A 346 -3.63 13.60 16.78
CA CYS A 346 -3.82 13.43 18.21
C CYS A 346 -5.18 12.79 18.46
N SER A 347 -5.24 11.66 19.18
CA SER A 347 -6.52 11.00 19.45
C SER A 347 -7.48 11.93 20.20
N GLU A 348 -6.98 12.65 21.22
CA GLU A 348 -7.74 13.61 21.99
C GLU A 348 -6.86 14.80 22.42
N LEU A 349 -7.27 16.01 22.06
CA LEU A 349 -6.69 17.23 22.57
C LEU A 349 -7.23 17.54 23.96
N ASN A 350 -6.34 17.73 24.91
CA ASN A 350 -6.66 18.05 26.30
C ASN A 350 -5.67 19.12 26.84
N PRO A 351 -5.90 19.67 28.03
CA PRO A 351 -5.01 20.73 28.57
C PRO A 351 -3.53 20.34 28.67
N ASP A 352 -3.23 19.03 28.78
CA ASP A 352 -1.84 18.58 28.99
C ASP A 352 -1.05 18.48 27.68
N ASN A 353 -1.73 18.26 26.54
CA ASN A 353 -1.09 18.06 25.23
C ASN A 353 -1.36 19.17 24.21
N LEU A 354 -2.46 19.94 24.36
CA LEU A 354 -2.91 20.92 23.37
C LEU A 354 -1.78 21.88 22.94
N GLN A 355 -1.05 22.46 23.91
CA GLN A 355 0.00 23.42 23.60
C GLN A 355 1.12 22.77 22.77
N ARG A 356 1.53 21.55 23.12
CA ARG A 356 2.57 20.81 22.40
C ARG A 356 2.16 20.52 20.94
N GLU A 357 0.92 20.04 20.74
CA GLU A 357 0.42 19.68 19.41
C GLU A 357 0.27 20.91 18.50
N VAL A 358 -0.22 22.03 19.07
CA VAL A 358 -0.36 23.30 18.35
C VAL A 358 1.02 23.90 18.04
N ASP A 359 1.92 24.00 19.03
CA ASP A 359 3.25 24.61 18.85
C ASP A 359 4.08 23.89 17.78
N GLY A 360 4.06 22.54 17.78
CA GLY A 360 4.77 21.74 16.78
C GLY A 360 4.24 21.97 15.36
N LEU A 361 2.92 22.02 15.19
CA LEU A 361 2.30 22.31 13.90
C LEU A 361 2.58 23.75 13.45
N GLU A 362 2.49 24.74 14.35
CA GLU A 362 2.81 26.14 14.05
C GLU A 362 4.28 26.35 13.66
N GLU A 363 5.21 25.63 14.30
CA GLU A 363 6.62 25.68 13.90
C GLU A 363 6.79 25.22 12.47
N ALA A 364 6.15 24.11 12.09
CA ALA A 364 6.14 23.61 10.71
C ALA A 364 5.48 24.62 9.75
N MET A 365 4.34 25.23 10.14
CA MET A 365 3.67 26.26 9.34
C MET A 365 4.60 27.45 9.06
N ARG A 366 5.32 27.93 10.06
CA ARG A 366 6.33 29.00 9.90
C ARG A 366 7.51 28.56 9.04
N ALA A 367 8.05 27.36 9.29
CA ALA A 367 9.21 26.82 8.56
C ALA A 367 8.95 26.68 7.06
N PHE A 368 7.74 26.30 6.68
CA PHE A 368 7.35 26.10 5.28
C PHE A 368 6.54 27.25 4.68
N SER A 369 6.25 28.28 5.45
CA SER A 369 5.41 29.43 5.03
C SER A 369 4.02 28.99 4.56
N ILE A 370 3.43 28.00 5.23
CA ILE A 370 2.09 27.47 4.95
C ILE A 370 1.14 28.00 6.03
N PRO A 371 0.15 28.88 5.70
CA PRO A 371 -0.70 29.52 6.69
C PRO A 371 -1.87 28.64 7.17
N TYR A 372 -1.88 27.36 6.81
CA TYR A 372 -2.93 26.40 7.19
C TYR A 372 -2.31 25.09 7.67
N GLY A 373 -2.79 24.63 8.83
CA GLY A 373 -2.49 23.30 9.36
C GLY A 373 -3.77 22.55 9.75
N LYS A 374 -3.67 21.24 9.87
CA LYS A 374 -4.79 20.42 10.39
C LYS A 374 -4.32 19.52 11.50
N ILE A 375 -5.13 19.42 12.56
CA ILE A 375 -4.99 18.39 13.60
C ILE A 375 -6.11 17.37 13.37
N ILE A 376 -5.74 16.12 13.07
CA ILE A 376 -6.71 15.03 12.90
C ILE A 376 -6.91 14.33 14.24
N THR A 377 -8.17 14.26 14.69
CA THR A 377 -8.55 13.65 15.98
C THR A 377 -9.50 12.47 15.78
N GLU A 378 -9.81 11.76 16.87
CA GLU A 378 -10.88 10.76 16.82
C GLU A 378 -12.26 11.39 16.70
N ASN A 379 -12.55 12.45 17.48
CA ASN A 379 -13.93 12.98 17.57
C ASN A 379 -14.04 14.47 17.88
N GLN A 380 -12.93 15.23 17.93
CA GLN A 380 -12.98 16.65 18.22
C GLN A 380 -12.98 17.49 16.95
N ASP A 381 -13.70 18.62 17.01
CA ASP A 381 -13.90 19.56 15.90
C ASP A 381 -13.76 20.98 16.47
N ASP A 382 -12.74 21.72 16.04
CA ASP A 382 -12.45 23.07 16.52
C ASP A 382 -11.61 23.84 15.49
N THR A 383 -11.34 25.11 15.72
CA THR A 383 -10.47 25.94 14.90
C THR A 383 -9.66 26.90 15.77
N PHE A 384 -8.35 26.88 15.60
CA PHE A 384 -7.43 27.81 16.28
C PHE A 384 -6.88 28.84 15.29
N HIS A 385 -6.75 30.09 15.77
CA HIS A 385 -6.12 31.17 15.02
C HIS A 385 -4.91 31.69 15.76
N SER A 386 -3.79 31.81 15.05
CA SER A 386 -2.55 32.32 15.60
C SER A 386 -1.81 33.22 14.61
N GLU A 387 -0.65 33.75 15.00
CA GLU A 387 0.22 34.50 14.09
C GLU A 387 0.77 33.61 12.93
N ALA A 388 0.87 32.31 13.13
CA ALA A 388 1.30 31.37 12.08
C ALA A 388 0.21 31.09 11.03
N GLY A 389 -1.06 31.30 11.39
CA GLY A 389 -2.21 31.08 10.52
C GLY A 389 -3.40 30.40 11.21
N THR A 390 -4.10 29.57 10.48
CA THR A 390 -5.28 28.85 10.96
C THR A 390 -4.98 27.36 11.08
N ILE A 391 -5.39 26.76 12.19
CA ILE A 391 -5.32 25.32 12.45
C ILE A 391 -6.73 24.79 12.63
N ASP A 392 -7.16 23.90 11.74
CA ASP A 392 -8.44 23.22 11.84
C ASP A 392 -8.25 21.87 12.57
N VAL A 393 -9.04 21.64 13.61
CA VAL A 393 -9.16 20.34 14.29
C VAL A 393 -10.34 19.60 13.68
N VAL A 394 -10.08 18.43 13.10
CA VAL A 394 -11.11 17.71 12.34
C VAL A 394 -11.11 16.23 12.77
N PRO A 395 -12.27 15.66 13.16
CA PRO A 395 -12.33 14.24 13.43
C PRO A 395 -12.15 13.43 12.13
N PHE A 396 -11.38 12.33 12.19
CA PHE A 396 -11.04 11.53 11.01
C PHE A 396 -12.25 11.14 10.16
N TRP A 397 -13.36 10.74 10.79
CA TRP A 397 -14.57 10.30 10.09
C TRP A 397 -15.31 11.41 9.34
N LYS A 398 -15.06 12.69 9.66
CA LYS A 398 -15.54 13.85 8.89
C LYS A 398 -14.52 14.38 7.89
N TRP A 399 -13.26 13.96 8.03
CA TRP A 399 -12.20 14.48 7.20
C TRP A 399 -12.33 14.02 5.75
N LYS A 400 -12.36 14.97 4.83
CA LYS A 400 -12.37 14.72 3.39
C LYS A 400 -11.00 15.14 2.82
N ILE A 401 -10.34 14.18 2.14
CA ILE A 401 -9.02 14.36 1.52
C ILE A 401 -9.19 14.75 0.06
#